data_fa3e06e78c5ac8b3f382944046602969
#
_entry.id   fa3e06e78c5ac8b3f382944046602969
#
_cell.length_a   1.000
_cell.length_b   1.000
_cell.length_c   1.000
_cell.angle_alpha   90.00
_cell.angle_beta   90.00
_cell.angle_gamma   90.00
#
_symmetry.space_group_name_H-M   'P 1'
#
loop_
_entity.id
_entity.type
_entity.pdbx_description
1 polymer ?
#
loop_
_entity_poly.entity_id
_entity_poly.type
_entity_poly.pdbx_seq_one_letter_code
_entity_poly.pdbx_strand_id
1 'polypeptide(L)'
;MTYEVLVTDDASRDLADICGFIAQHDDAEKAKYVLAQIENAFGRLAAFPFRGVTPSELAEIGVVDYREVFFKPYRIFYTVIDKRVFIVAIIDGRRDLRSFLFSRILKNSSL
;
A
#
# COMPACT_ATOMS: atom_id res chain seq x y z
N MET A 1 20.80 8.19 2.62
CA MET A 1 20.13 8.78 1.44
C MET A 1 18.66 8.39 1.45
N THR A 2 17.77 9.33 1.21
CA THR A 2 16.32 9.11 1.33
C THR A 2 15.72 8.86 -0.05
N TYR A 3 14.90 7.82 -0.16
CA TYR A 3 14.16 7.54 -1.39
C TYR A 3 12.92 8.44 -1.45
N GLU A 4 12.52 8.78 -2.66
CA GLU A 4 11.26 9.49 -2.88
C GLU A 4 10.09 8.51 -2.83
N VAL A 5 9.04 8.84 -2.06
CA VAL A 5 7.84 8.00 -1.97
C VAL A 5 6.72 8.68 -2.74
N LEU A 6 6.18 7.97 -3.71
CA LEU A 6 5.11 8.44 -4.57
C LEU A 6 3.90 7.53 -4.40
N VAL A 7 2.73 8.14 -4.20
CA VAL A 7 1.48 7.40 -4.04
C VAL A 7 0.74 7.46 -5.39
N THR A 8 0.48 6.31 -5.99
CA THR A 8 -0.24 6.28 -7.26
C THR A 8 -1.67 6.79 -7.08
N ASP A 9 -2.31 7.21 -8.17
CA ASP A 9 -3.70 7.66 -8.11
C ASP A 9 -4.62 6.58 -7.56
N ASP A 10 -4.39 5.32 -7.96
CA ASP A 10 -5.16 4.20 -7.45
C ASP A 10 -4.99 4.02 -5.94
N ALA A 11 -3.76 4.08 -5.44
CA ALA A 11 -3.50 3.96 -4.01
C ALA A 11 -4.07 5.15 -3.23
N SER A 12 -4.02 6.35 -3.80
CA SER A 12 -4.65 7.53 -3.19
C SER A 12 -6.15 7.34 -3.05
N ARG A 13 -6.81 6.78 -4.06
CA ARG A 13 -8.24 6.46 -3.98
C ARG A 13 -8.52 5.36 -2.97
N ASP A 14 -7.67 4.34 -2.90
CA ASP A 14 -7.78 3.30 -1.87
C ASP A 14 -7.79 3.94 -0.47
N LEU A 15 -6.85 4.83 -0.22
CA LEU A 15 -6.72 5.48 1.08
C LEU A 15 -7.92 6.38 1.39
N ALA A 16 -8.38 7.14 0.41
CA ALA A 16 -9.56 7.99 0.56
C ALA A 16 -10.79 7.14 0.89
N ASP A 17 -10.96 6.00 0.22
CA ASP A 17 -12.09 5.10 0.45
C ASP A 17 -12.03 4.50 1.85
N ILE A 18 -10.85 4.09 2.32
CA ILE A 18 -10.65 3.56 3.67
C ILE A 18 -11.03 4.62 4.71
N CYS A 19 -10.49 5.82 4.58
CA CYS A 19 -10.73 6.90 5.53
C CYS A 19 -12.20 7.35 5.51
N GLY A 20 -12.81 7.42 4.32
CA GLY A 20 -14.21 7.77 4.18
C GLY A 20 -15.13 6.75 4.84
N PHE A 21 -14.83 5.46 4.66
CA PHE A 21 -15.60 4.40 5.29
C PHE A 21 -15.51 4.49 6.82
N ILE A 22 -14.30 4.68 7.36
CA ILE A 22 -14.12 4.79 8.81
C ILE A 22 -14.84 6.00 9.36
N ALA A 23 -14.72 7.15 8.71
CA ALA A 23 -15.39 8.39 9.16
C ALA A 23 -16.91 8.23 9.18
N GLN A 24 -17.46 7.50 8.20
CA GLN A 24 -18.91 7.32 8.05
C GLN A 24 -19.47 6.25 8.99
N HIS A 25 -18.73 5.16 9.25
CA HIS A 25 -19.21 4.00 10.00
C HIS A 25 -18.65 3.91 11.42
N ASP A 26 -17.69 4.73 11.76
CA ASP A 26 -17.08 4.77 13.09
C ASP A 26 -17.01 6.22 13.57
N ASP A 27 -15.86 6.90 13.43
CA ASP A 27 -15.78 8.33 13.72
C ASP A 27 -14.63 8.99 12.94
N ALA A 28 -14.72 10.33 12.85
CA ALA A 28 -13.75 11.12 12.09
C ALA A 28 -12.34 11.10 12.74
N GLU A 29 -12.25 11.02 14.06
CA GLU A 29 -10.96 10.99 14.75
C GLU A 29 -10.23 9.70 14.47
N LYS A 30 -10.95 8.58 14.41
CA LYS A 30 -10.36 7.29 14.04
C LYS A 30 -9.85 7.31 12.59
N ALA A 31 -10.59 7.93 11.68
CA ALA A 31 -10.14 8.09 10.29
C ALA A 31 -8.84 8.88 10.22
N LYS A 32 -8.73 9.97 10.97
CA LYS A 32 -7.51 10.77 11.03
C LYS A 32 -6.34 9.97 11.59
N TYR A 33 -6.59 9.18 12.64
CA TYR A 33 -5.55 8.34 13.24
C TYR A 33 -5.02 7.31 12.23
N VAL A 34 -5.91 6.61 11.53
CA VAL A 34 -5.52 5.61 10.53
C VAL A 34 -4.73 6.26 9.41
N LEU A 35 -5.19 7.41 8.90
CA LEU A 35 -4.48 8.15 7.87
C LEU A 35 -3.06 8.49 8.32
N ALA A 36 -2.90 9.03 9.53
CA ALA A 36 -1.59 9.41 10.05
C ALA A 36 -0.67 8.19 10.18
N GLN A 37 -1.18 7.04 10.61
CA GLN A 37 -0.38 5.82 10.75
C GLN A 37 0.08 5.28 9.39
N ILE A 38 -0.79 5.33 8.41
CA ILE A 38 -0.44 4.90 7.05
C ILE A 38 0.61 5.84 6.45
N GLU A 39 0.44 7.15 6.63
CA GLU A 39 1.44 8.13 6.17
C GLU A 39 2.78 7.95 6.88
N ASN A 40 2.78 7.60 8.16
CA ASN A 40 4.02 7.28 8.88
C ASN A 40 4.72 6.07 8.27
N ALA A 41 3.95 5.07 7.82
CA ALA A 41 4.53 3.92 7.13
C ALA A 41 5.22 4.36 5.82
N PHE A 42 4.64 5.30 5.08
CA PHE A 42 5.28 5.84 3.88
C PHE A 42 6.62 6.49 4.23
N GLY A 43 6.66 7.28 5.30
CA GLY A 43 7.90 7.93 5.74
C GLY A 43 9.00 6.92 6.09
N ARG A 44 8.62 5.80 6.72
CA ARG A 44 9.60 4.75 7.02
C ARG A 44 10.13 4.08 5.74
N LEU A 45 9.33 3.99 4.70
CA LEU A 45 9.79 3.45 3.41
C LEU A 45 10.77 4.39 2.71
N ALA A 46 10.69 5.69 2.93
CA ALA A 46 11.66 6.63 2.40
C ALA A 46 13.07 6.35 2.96
N ALA A 47 13.15 5.99 4.23
CA ALA A 47 14.43 5.68 4.90
C ALA A 47 14.87 4.24 4.66
N PHE A 48 13.92 3.29 4.61
CA PHE A 48 14.19 1.85 4.51
C PHE A 48 13.28 1.24 3.44
N PRO A 49 13.57 1.48 2.15
CA PRO A 49 12.65 1.09 1.07
C PRO A 49 12.50 -0.43 0.89
N PHE A 50 13.46 -1.21 1.35
CA PHE A 50 13.42 -2.67 1.17
C PHE A 50 12.98 -3.41 2.44
N ARG A 51 12.41 -2.72 3.40
CA ARG A 51 12.01 -3.33 4.67
C ARG A 51 10.80 -4.26 4.56
N GLY A 52 9.98 -4.09 3.54
CA GLY A 52 8.80 -4.92 3.34
C GLY A 52 9.13 -6.32 2.86
N VAL A 53 8.14 -7.19 2.89
CA VAL A 53 8.26 -8.58 2.46
C VAL A 53 7.49 -8.81 1.17
N THR A 54 7.87 -9.83 0.41
CA THR A 54 7.13 -10.20 -0.80
C THR A 54 5.76 -10.74 -0.42
N PRO A 55 4.66 -10.19 -0.99
CA PRO A 55 3.33 -10.73 -0.71
C PRO A 55 3.23 -12.18 -1.15
N SER A 56 2.67 -13.03 -0.29
CA SER A 56 2.57 -14.47 -0.59
C SER A 56 1.77 -14.76 -1.85
N GLU A 57 0.72 -13.99 -2.10
CA GLU A 57 -0.12 -14.14 -3.30
C GLU A 57 0.68 -13.95 -4.59
N LEU A 58 1.66 -13.06 -4.56
CA LEU A 58 2.51 -12.78 -5.72
C LEU A 58 3.70 -13.74 -5.79
N ALA A 59 4.24 -14.13 -4.65
CA ALA A 59 5.35 -15.09 -4.59
C ALA A 59 4.94 -16.43 -5.21
N GLU A 60 3.69 -16.85 -5.00
CA GLU A 60 3.14 -18.10 -5.54
C GLU A 60 3.20 -18.15 -7.07
N ILE A 61 3.15 -17.01 -7.74
CA ILE A 61 3.22 -16.94 -9.21
C ILE A 61 4.55 -16.37 -9.69
N GLY A 62 5.55 -16.30 -8.81
CA GLY A 62 6.89 -15.88 -9.19
C GLY A 62 7.08 -14.38 -9.34
N VAL A 63 6.12 -13.56 -8.89
CA VAL A 63 6.23 -12.10 -8.96
C VAL A 63 6.87 -11.62 -7.66
N VAL A 64 8.10 -11.12 -7.74
CA VAL A 64 8.90 -10.73 -6.58
C VAL A 64 9.29 -9.25 -6.57
N ASP A 65 8.77 -8.47 -7.51
CA ASP A 65 9.12 -7.05 -7.66
C ASP A 65 8.35 -6.15 -6.72
N TYR A 66 7.35 -6.70 -6.02
CA TYR A 66 6.51 -5.95 -5.10
C TYR A 66 6.77 -6.40 -3.67
N ARG A 67 6.59 -5.48 -2.75
CA ARG A 67 6.73 -5.72 -1.32
C ARG A 67 5.51 -5.19 -0.60
N GLU A 68 5.32 -5.60 0.63
CA GLU A 68 4.26 -5.05 1.46
C GLU A 68 4.76 -4.76 2.87
N VAL A 69 4.17 -3.73 3.45
CA VAL A 69 4.26 -3.42 4.88
C VAL A 69 2.85 -3.34 5.43
N PHE A 70 2.74 -3.35 6.75
CA PHE A 70 1.43 -3.47 7.39
C PHE A 70 1.18 -2.33 8.37
N PHE A 71 -0.06 -1.89 8.40
CA PHE A 71 -0.67 -1.26 9.55
C PHE A 71 -2.02 -1.95 9.74
N LYS A 72 -2.08 -2.96 10.61
CA LYS A 72 -3.25 -3.85 10.73
C LYS A 72 -4.55 -3.09 10.94
N PRO A 73 -5.61 -3.44 10.22
CA PRO A 73 -5.74 -4.60 9.31
C PRO A 73 -5.29 -4.32 7.87
N TYR A 74 -4.65 -3.17 7.62
CA TYR A 74 -4.35 -2.75 6.26
C TYR A 74 -3.00 -3.25 5.78
N ARG A 75 -2.96 -3.62 4.51
CA ARG A 75 -1.74 -4.04 3.80
C ARG A 75 -1.39 -2.94 2.79
N ILE A 76 -0.13 -2.53 2.77
CA ILE A 76 0.37 -1.45 1.90
C ILE A 76 1.35 -2.08 0.93
N PHE A 77 0.98 -2.13 -0.35
CA PHE A 77 1.77 -2.75 -1.40
C PHE A 77 2.54 -1.69 -2.16
N TYR A 78 3.82 -1.97 -2.42
CA TYR A 78 4.68 -1.01 -3.11
C TYR A 78 5.73 -1.72 -3.95
N THR A 79 6.35 -0.97 -4.85
CA THR A 79 7.51 -1.42 -5.61
C THR A 79 8.56 -0.33 -5.57
N VAL A 80 9.83 -0.72 -5.73
CA VAL A 80 10.95 0.23 -5.75
C VAL A 80 11.55 0.21 -7.15
N ILE A 81 11.58 1.39 -7.79
CA ILE A 81 12.17 1.56 -9.11
C ILE A 81 13.16 2.70 -9.01
N ASP A 82 14.43 2.42 -9.27
CA ASP A 82 15.53 3.35 -9.05
C ASP A 82 15.52 3.84 -7.60
N LYS A 83 15.45 5.14 -7.36
CA LYS A 83 15.39 5.69 -6.00
C LYS A 83 14.00 6.16 -5.62
N ARG A 84 12.98 5.51 -6.17
CA ARG A 84 11.59 5.86 -5.93
C ARG A 84 10.81 4.66 -5.43
N VAL A 85 9.99 4.91 -4.43
CA VAL A 85 9.05 3.93 -3.88
C VAL A 85 7.66 4.32 -4.39
N PHE A 86 7.02 3.41 -5.12
CA PHE A 86 5.67 3.64 -5.62
C PHE A 86 4.69 2.83 -4.78
N ILE A 87 3.83 3.51 -4.05
CA ILE A 87 2.73 2.87 -3.32
C ILE A 87 1.64 2.57 -4.33
N VAL A 88 1.35 1.29 -4.55
CA VAL A 88 0.44 0.88 -5.64
C VAL A 88 -0.93 0.42 -5.15
N ALA A 89 -1.05 0.01 -3.89
CA ALA A 89 -2.33 -0.42 -3.34
C ALA A 89 -2.33 -0.33 -1.82
N ILE A 90 -3.46 0.01 -1.23
CA ILE A 90 -3.68 0.00 0.22
C ILE A 90 -5.02 -0.68 0.44
N ILE A 91 -5.03 -1.81 1.14
CA ILE A 91 -6.19 -2.67 1.19
C ILE A 91 -6.35 -3.29 2.57
N ASP A 92 -7.61 -3.44 3.00
CA ASP A 92 -7.94 -4.22 4.18
C ASP A 92 -7.56 -5.68 3.93
N GLY A 93 -6.60 -6.18 4.71
CA GLY A 93 -6.04 -7.52 4.54
C GLY A 93 -6.99 -8.66 4.89
N ARG A 94 -8.19 -8.35 5.42
CA ARG A 94 -9.21 -9.35 5.71
C ARG A 94 -10.04 -9.74 4.49
N ARG A 95 -9.89 -9.00 3.37
CA ARG A 95 -10.58 -9.27 2.11
C ARG A 95 -9.81 -10.31 1.31
N ASP A 96 -10.52 -10.97 0.37
CA ASP A 96 -9.85 -11.79 -0.64
C ASP A 96 -9.13 -10.86 -1.63
N LEU A 97 -7.80 -10.88 -1.60
CA LEU A 97 -6.99 -9.93 -2.32
C LEU A 97 -6.41 -10.45 -3.62
N ARG A 98 -6.50 -11.75 -3.88
CA ARG A 98 -5.76 -12.35 -5.00
C ARG A 98 -6.15 -11.72 -6.35
N SER A 99 -7.43 -11.74 -6.66
CA SER A 99 -7.93 -11.16 -7.92
C SER A 99 -7.70 -9.66 -7.97
N PHE A 100 -7.91 -8.99 -6.86
CA PHE A 100 -7.67 -7.54 -6.77
C PHE A 100 -6.21 -7.20 -7.06
N LEU A 101 -5.28 -7.89 -6.40
CA LEU A 101 -3.85 -7.63 -6.58
C LEU A 101 -3.41 -7.88 -8.01
N PHE A 102 -3.85 -9.00 -8.60
CA PHE A 102 -3.47 -9.32 -9.97
C PHE A 102 -3.95 -8.24 -10.93
N SER A 103 -5.18 -7.81 -10.79
CA SER A 103 -5.75 -6.75 -11.61
C SER A 103 -4.99 -5.44 -11.44
N ARG A 104 -4.70 -5.04 -10.19
CA ARG A 104 -4.00 -3.80 -9.90
C ARG A 104 -2.57 -3.82 -10.48
N ILE A 105 -1.87 -4.93 -10.33
CA ILE A 105 -0.48 -5.06 -10.81
C ILE A 105 -0.42 -5.05 -12.32
N LEU A 106 -1.35 -5.71 -13.00
CA LEU A 106 -1.42 -5.63 -14.46
C LEU A 106 -1.66 -4.21 -14.93
N LYS A 107 -2.54 -3.48 -14.26
CA LYS A 107 -2.82 -2.07 -14.58
C LYS A 107 -1.59 -1.19 -14.39
N ASN A 108 -0.76 -1.48 -13.39
CA ASN A 108 0.43 -0.68 -13.05
C ASN A 108 1.71 -1.20 -13.71
N SER A 109 1.62 -2.19 -14.59
CA SER A 109 2.81 -2.84 -15.17
C SER A 109 3.62 -1.91 -16.07
N SER A 110 3.08 -0.74 -16.43
CA SER A 110 3.77 0.25 -17.25
C SER A 110 4.44 1.37 -16.42
N LEU A 111 4.47 1.26 -15.12
CA LEU A 111 5.12 2.26 -14.26
C LEU A 111 6.58 2.52 -14.63
#